data_3c17ba5bdd15ae1f65bf9842a6989ef5
#
_entry.id   3c17ba5bdd15ae1f65bf9842a6989ef5
#
_cell.length_a   1.000
_cell.length_b   1.000
_cell.length_c   1.000
_cell.angle_alpha   90.00
_cell.angle_beta   90.00
_cell.angle_gamma   90.00
#
_symmetry.space_group_name_H-M   'P 1'
#
loop_
_entity.id
_entity.type
_entity.pdbx_description
1 polymer ?
#
loop_
_entity_poly.entity_id
_entity_poly.type
_entity_poly.pdbx_seq_one_letter_code
_entity_poly.pdbx_strand_id
1 'polypeptide(L)'
;GKFEFNQGAIFSQILLADEINRSSPKTQSALLEAMEEGFVSIEGVRYALPKPFWVLATQNPLQQSGTYPLPESQLDRFLMRLSMGYPSAEAERELLKGEDRRRMLDEKTALLDQEMVLHLQALREHVILSDAILDYLQRLTAWTRSKVVGLSTRGLLALKRAVQAYALLHGRHYVTHEDVQAVFPLVVAHRIHLSELEIKQALKDI
;
A
#
# COMPACT_ATOMS: atom_id res chain seq x y z
N GLY A 1 2.14 15.91 39.02
CA GLY A 1 3.04 15.25 38.06
C GLY A 1 2.87 15.92 36.71
N LYS A 2 3.96 16.26 36.04
CA LYS A 2 3.93 16.69 34.64
C LYS A 2 3.84 15.43 33.79
N PHE A 3 2.86 15.39 32.86
CA PHE A 3 2.86 14.36 31.83
C PHE A 3 3.99 14.67 30.84
N GLU A 4 4.91 13.74 30.66
CA GLU A 4 5.92 13.81 29.60
C GLU A 4 5.44 12.99 28.41
N PHE A 5 5.48 13.61 27.24
CA PHE A 5 5.15 12.93 26.00
C PHE A 5 6.34 12.06 25.53
N ASN A 6 6.15 10.75 25.51
CA ASN A 6 7.09 9.81 24.95
C ASN A 6 6.65 9.40 23.53
N GLN A 7 7.55 9.55 22.55
CA GLN A 7 7.29 9.13 21.18
C GLN A 7 7.15 7.62 21.10
N GLY A 8 5.96 7.16 20.69
CA GLY A 8 5.67 5.74 20.46
C GLY A 8 6.05 5.28 19.04
N ALA A 9 5.70 4.02 18.71
CA ALA A 9 6.04 3.38 17.44
C ALA A 9 5.59 4.15 16.18
N ILE A 10 4.55 4.99 16.28
CA ILE A 10 4.07 5.80 15.14
C ILE A 10 5.11 6.81 14.63
N PHE A 11 6.13 7.13 15.42
CA PHE A 11 7.22 8.02 15.00
C PHE A 11 8.38 7.30 14.29
N SER A 12 8.17 6.04 13.91
CA SER A 12 9.09 5.31 13.01
C SER A 12 8.78 5.62 11.55
N GLN A 13 9.78 5.48 10.68
CA GLN A 13 9.61 5.66 9.22
C GLN A 13 8.78 4.56 8.58
N ILE A 14 8.88 3.34 9.12
CA ILE A 14 8.10 2.18 8.69
C ILE A 14 7.39 1.62 9.91
N LEU A 15 6.07 1.59 9.85
CA LEU A 15 5.21 1.05 10.89
C LEU A 15 4.52 -0.22 10.40
N LEU A 16 4.76 -1.34 11.07
CA LEU A 16 3.99 -2.57 10.86
C LEU A 16 2.79 -2.58 11.80
N ALA A 17 1.60 -2.46 11.24
CA ALA A 17 0.32 -2.59 11.94
C ALA A 17 -0.21 -4.02 11.74
N ASP A 18 0.29 -4.95 12.55
CA ASP A 18 -0.09 -6.34 12.45
C ASP A 18 -1.51 -6.56 12.95
N GLU A 19 -2.31 -7.35 12.20
CA GLU A 19 -3.73 -7.61 12.47
C GLU A 19 -4.54 -6.34 12.77
N ILE A 20 -4.44 -5.32 11.92
CA ILE A 20 -5.10 -4.01 12.12
C ILE A 20 -6.62 -4.14 12.37
N ASN A 21 -7.26 -5.16 11.81
CA ASN A 21 -8.68 -5.46 12.02
C ASN A 21 -9.00 -5.92 13.45
N ARG A 22 -8.01 -6.22 14.29
CA ARG A 22 -8.19 -6.48 15.74
C ARG A 22 -8.06 -5.24 16.60
N SER A 23 -7.52 -4.17 16.08
CA SER A 23 -7.45 -2.90 16.81
C SER A 23 -8.82 -2.21 16.87
N SER A 24 -9.02 -1.37 17.89
CA SER A 24 -10.27 -0.64 18.04
C SER A 24 -10.52 0.31 16.85
N PRO A 25 -11.78 0.62 16.49
CA PRO A 25 -12.10 1.59 15.45
C PRO A 25 -11.45 2.96 15.67
N LYS A 26 -11.28 3.37 16.93
CA LYS A 26 -10.60 4.61 17.29
C LYS A 26 -9.10 4.56 16.90
N THR A 27 -8.43 3.45 17.18
CA THR A 27 -7.03 3.24 16.83
C THR A 27 -6.85 3.18 15.32
N GLN A 28 -7.74 2.46 14.61
CA GLN A 28 -7.73 2.40 13.14
C GLN A 28 -7.85 3.80 12.54
N SER A 29 -8.84 4.60 13.00
CA SER A 29 -9.07 5.96 12.51
C SER A 29 -7.88 6.88 12.78
N ALA A 30 -7.27 6.82 13.96
CA ALA A 30 -6.10 7.63 14.30
C ALA A 30 -4.89 7.29 13.43
N LEU A 31 -4.65 6.00 13.15
CA LEU A 31 -3.57 5.57 12.26
C LEU A 31 -3.79 6.07 10.83
N LEU A 32 -5.02 5.93 10.32
CA LEU A 32 -5.37 6.34 8.97
C LEU A 32 -5.32 7.87 8.79
N GLU A 33 -5.66 8.64 9.82
CA GLU A 33 -5.48 10.09 9.84
C GLU A 33 -3.99 10.45 9.79
N ALA A 34 -3.17 9.80 10.60
CA ALA A 34 -1.73 10.00 10.61
C ALA A 34 -1.07 9.69 9.24
N MET A 35 -1.54 8.62 8.54
CA MET A 35 -1.08 8.28 7.18
C MET A 35 -1.42 9.38 6.16
N GLU A 36 -2.57 10.03 6.29
CA GLU A 36 -3.03 11.04 5.35
C GLU A 36 -2.41 12.40 5.62
N GLU A 37 -2.38 12.81 6.88
CA GLU A 37 -1.96 14.15 7.30
C GLU A 37 -0.44 14.28 7.50
N GLY A 38 0.25 13.17 7.74
CA GLY A 38 1.70 13.16 8.04
C GLY A 38 2.05 13.75 9.41
N PHE A 39 1.09 13.86 10.30
CA PHE A 39 1.28 14.27 11.70
C PHE A 39 0.28 13.60 12.62
N VAL A 40 0.54 13.61 13.92
CA VAL A 40 -0.40 13.25 14.98
C VAL A 40 -0.67 14.45 15.89
N SER A 41 -1.89 14.58 16.36
CA SER A 41 -2.29 15.64 17.31
C SER A 41 -2.47 15.05 18.69
N ILE A 42 -1.74 15.57 19.68
CA ILE A 42 -1.80 15.14 21.08
C ILE A 42 -1.99 16.40 21.94
N GLU A 43 -3.07 16.47 22.67
CA GLU A 43 -3.42 17.62 23.55
C GLU A 43 -3.35 18.98 22.82
N GLY A 44 -3.77 19.02 21.56
CA GLY A 44 -3.77 20.23 20.74
C GLY A 44 -2.41 20.58 20.10
N VAL A 45 -1.36 19.82 20.39
CA VAL A 45 -0.04 19.99 19.76
C VAL A 45 0.12 19.02 18.58
N ARG A 46 0.60 19.51 17.45
CA ARG A 46 0.89 18.71 16.25
C ARG A 46 2.33 18.23 16.25
N TYR A 47 2.51 16.93 16.10
CA TYR A 47 3.82 16.29 15.99
C TYR A 47 3.95 15.69 14.60
N ALA A 48 4.87 16.23 13.80
CA ALA A 48 5.15 15.73 12.45
C ALA A 48 5.72 14.31 12.50
N LEU A 49 5.27 13.47 11.56
CA LEU A 49 5.83 12.13 11.37
C LEU A 49 7.11 12.19 10.52
N PRO A 50 8.03 11.22 10.69
CA PRO A 50 9.24 11.14 9.89
C PRO A 50 8.90 10.92 8.41
N LYS A 51 9.81 11.33 7.51
CA LYS A 51 9.68 11.08 6.07
C LYS A 51 10.82 10.15 5.61
N PRO A 52 10.55 9.15 4.75
CA PRO A 52 9.21 8.71 4.35
C PRO A 52 8.47 8.07 5.53
N PHE A 53 7.14 8.16 5.55
CA PHE A 53 6.30 7.45 6.50
C PHE A 53 5.49 6.39 5.77
N TRP A 54 5.72 5.12 6.09
CA TRP A 54 5.03 3.98 5.47
C TRP A 54 4.35 3.13 6.54
N VAL A 55 3.11 2.73 6.24
CA VAL A 55 2.38 1.77 7.05
C VAL A 55 2.16 0.49 6.25
N LEU A 56 2.66 -0.61 6.79
CA LEU A 56 2.37 -1.97 6.34
C LEU A 56 1.33 -2.54 7.30
N ALA A 57 0.09 -2.73 6.82
CA ALA A 57 -0.97 -3.30 7.64
C ALA A 57 -1.26 -4.73 7.18
N THR A 58 -1.42 -5.65 8.14
CA THR A 58 -1.86 -7.02 7.85
C THR A 58 -3.29 -7.22 8.31
N GLN A 59 -4.00 -8.12 7.64
CA GLN A 59 -5.29 -8.64 8.04
C GLN A 59 -5.28 -10.16 7.91
N ASN A 60 -5.77 -10.87 8.91
CA ASN A 60 -6.01 -12.30 8.81
C ASN A 60 -7.48 -12.55 8.45
N PRO A 61 -7.78 -12.97 7.21
CA PRO A 61 -9.15 -13.14 6.75
C PRO A 61 -9.88 -14.33 7.40
N LEU A 62 -9.14 -15.29 7.97
CA LEU A 62 -9.70 -16.51 8.55
C LEU A 62 -10.23 -16.32 9.98
N GLN A 63 -9.82 -15.28 10.67
CA GLN A 63 -10.23 -15.00 12.04
C GLN A 63 -11.25 -13.86 12.06
N GLN A 64 -12.54 -14.21 12.11
CA GLN A 64 -13.64 -13.23 12.15
C GLN A 64 -14.05 -12.84 13.58
N SER A 65 -13.81 -13.70 14.59
CA SER A 65 -14.21 -13.43 15.97
C SER A 65 -13.31 -12.37 16.61
N GLY A 66 -13.91 -11.32 17.19
CA GLY A 66 -13.19 -10.25 17.86
C GLY A 66 -12.48 -9.27 16.91
N THR A 67 -12.93 -9.15 15.66
CA THR A 67 -12.39 -8.23 14.68
C THR A 67 -13.34 -7.07 14.37
N TYR A 68 -12.77 -5.95 13.99
CA TYR A 68 -13.46 -4.77 13.48
C TYR A 68 -13.02 -4.56 12.03
N PRO A 69 -13.84 -4.97 11.03
CA PRO A 69 -13.46 -4.80 9.64
C PRO A 69 -13.31 -3.30 9.31
N LEU A 70 -12.31 -2.97 8.51
CA LEU A 70 -12.12 -1.61 8.04
C LEU A 70 -13.22 -1.29 7.01
N PRO A 71 -13.95 -0.17 7.16
CA PRO A 71 -14.86 0.33 6.14
C PRO A 71 -14.13 0.62 4.81
N GLU A 72 -14.86 0.57 3.69
CA GLU A 72 -14.32 0.85 2.35
C GLU A 72 -13.59 2.19 2.25
N SER A 73 -14.16 3.24 2.87
CA SER A 73 -13.55 4.57 2.92
C SER A 73 -12.20 4.62 3.64
N GLN A 74 -11.96 3.69 4.55
CA GLN A 74 -10.69 3.51 5.24
C GLN A 74 -9.72 2.67 4.41
N LEU A 75 -10.20 1.61 3.77
CA LEU A 75 -9.41 0.80 2.85
C LEU A 75 -8.88 1.62 1.68
N ASP A 76 -9.64 2.59 1.17
CA ASP A 76 -9.23 3.49 0.08
C ASP A 76 -7.98 4.33 0.41
N ARG A 77 -7.60 4.45 1.68
CA ARG A 77 -6.38 5.16 2.10
C ARG A 77 -5.09 4.35 1.91
N PHE A 78 -5.17 3.02 1.80
CA PHE A 78 -4.02 2.18 1.50
C PHE A 78 -3.71 2.22 0.00
N LEU A 79 -2.43 2.30 -0.36
CA LEU A 79 -1.99 2.38 -1.74
C LEU A 79 -2.38 1.12 -2.53
N MET A 80 -2.07 -0.05 -2.00
CA MET A 80 -2.31 -1.33 -2.65
C MET A 80 -2.56 -2.43 -1.64
N ARG A 81 -3.17 -3.52 -2.11
CA ARG A 81 -3.37 -4.76 -1.37
C ARG A 81 -2.57 -5.88 -2.05
N LEU A 82 -1.82 -6.60 -1.22
CA LEU A 82 -1.05 -7.77 -1.64
C LEU A 82 -1.61 -9.01 -0.93
N SER A 83 -1.58 -10.14 -1.62
CA SER A 83 -1.89 -11.44 -1.03
C SER A 83 -0.61 -12.28 -1.02
N MET A 84 -0.24 -12.79 0.15
CA MET A 84 1.00 -13.57 0.30
C MET A 84 0.82 -15.01 -0.17
N GLY A 85 -0.41 -15.57 -0.07
CA GLY A 85 -0.63 -16.99 -0.33
C GLY A 85 0.09 -17.90 0.66
N TYR A 86 0.20 -19.17 0.31
CA TYR A 86 1.04 -20.15 1.03
C TYR A 86 2.45 -20.15 0.45
N PRO A 87 3.47 -20.55 1.25
CA PRO A 87 4.82 -20.76 0.75
C PRO A 87 4.86 -21.83 -0.35
N SER A 88 5.86 -21.78 -1.24
CA SER A 88 6.12 -22.89 -2.15
C SER A 88 6.63 -24.11 -1.39
N ALA A 89 6.50 -25.30 -1.98
CA ALA A 89 7.00 -26.55 -1.37
C ALA A 89 8.51 -26.48 -1.04
N GLU A 90 9.28 -25.77 -1.88
CA GLU A 90 10.71 -25.55 -1.63
C GLU A 90 10.92 -24.65 -0.42
N ALA A 91 10.16 -23.55 -0.32
CA ALA A 91 10.24 -22.64 0.83
C ALA A 91 9.78 -23.32 2.14
N GLU A 92 8.75 -24.16 2.09
CA GLU A 92 8.33 -24.98 3.24
C GLU A 92 9.43 -25.97 3.66
N ARG A 93 10.09 -26.60 2.69
CA ARG A 93 11.20 -27.51 2.96
C ARG A 93 12.37 -26.81 3.66
N GLU A 94 12.72 -25.58 3.24
CA GLU A 94 13.77 -24.79 3.91
C GLU A 94 13.38 -24.43 5.34
N LEU A 95 12.12 -24.07 5.59
CA LEU A 95 11.62 -23.85 6.94
C LEU A 95 11.72 -25.11 7.81
N LEU A 96 11.38 -26.30 7.26
CA LEU A 96 11.49 -27.57 7.97
C LEU A 96 12.94 -27.97 8.29
N LYS A 97 13.92 -27.52 7.52
CA LYS A 97 15.34 -27.71 7.82
C LYS A 97 15.84 -26.82 8.97
N GLY A 98 15.02 -25.89 9.46
CA GLY A 98 15.34 -25.02 10.57
C GLY A 98 16.21 -23.83 10.22
N GLU A 99 16.25 -23.40 8.96
CA GLU A 99 16.95 -22.17 8.57
C GLU A 99 16.28 -20.95 9.23
N ASP A 100 16.99 -20.30 10.13
CA ASP A 100 16.53 -19.09 10.79
C ASP A 100 16.70 -17.87 9.87
N ARG A 101 15.64 -17.55 9.12
CA ARG A 101 15.62 -16.38 8.20
C ARG A 101 15.79 -15.05 8.92
N ARG A 102 15.47 -14.96 10.23
CA ARG A 102 15.72 -13.74 11.01
C ARG A 102 17.21 -13.48 11.12
N ARG A 103 17.98 -14.51 11.42
CA ARG A 103 19.43 -14.44 11.48
C ARG A 103 20.06 -14.02 10.15
N MET A 104 19.53 -14.51 9.04
CA MET A 104 19.95 -14.08 7.70
C MET A 104 19.63 -12.61 7.40
N LEU A 105 18.57 -12.04 7.98
CA LEU A 105 18.23 -10.63 7.83
C LEU A 105 19.15 -9.74 8.66
N ASP A 106 19.53 -10.16 9.85
CA ASP A 106 20.44 -9.41 10.74
C ASP A 106 21.85 -9.24 10.13
N GLU A 107 22.23 -10.16 9.23
CA GLU A 107 23.50 -10.12 8.50
C GLU A 107 23.46 -9.26 7.23
N LYS A 108 22.29 -8.75 6.81
CA LYS A 108 22.15 -7.94 5.60
C LYS A 108 22.48 -6.48 5.87
N THR A 109 23.31 -5.91 5.02
CA THR A 109 23.53 -4.47 4.99
C THR A 109 22.36 -3.77 4.29
N ALA A 110 22.01 -2.57 4.75
CA ALA A 110 20.99 -1.76 4.08
C ALA A 110 21.41 -1.45 2.65
N LEU A 111 20.50 -1.70 1.69
CA LEU A 111 20.72 -1.41 0.27
C LEU A 111 20.38 0.04 -0.07
N LEU A 112 19.45 0.64 0.66
CA LEU A 112 18.98 2.01 0.47
C LEU A 112 18.96 2.70 1.83
N ASP A 113 19.40 3.93 1.86
CA ASP A 113 19.20 4.83 3.00
C ASP A 113 17.95 5.70 2.79
N GLN A 114 17.64 6.51 3.78
CA GLN A 114 16.48 7.41 3.77
C GLN A 114 16.54 8.42 2.62
N GLU A 115 17.70 8.99 2.35
CA GLU A 115 17.89 10.01 1.32
C GLU A 115 17.68 9.43 -0.07
N MET A 116 18.21 8.22 -0.33
CA MET A 116 18.01 7.50 -1.58
C MET A 116 16.53 7.19 -1.82
N VAL A 117 15.79 6.78 -0.77
CA VAL A 117 14.34 6.51 -0.89
C VAL A 117 13.56 7.78 -1.23
N LEU A 118 13.86 8.90 -0.56
CA LEU A 118 13.23 10.19 -0.87
C LEU A 118 13.57 10.68 -2.28
N HIS A 119 14.82 10.45 -2.73
CA HIS A 119 15.23 10.76 -4.09
C HIS A 119 14.45 9.94 -5.13
N LEU A 120 14.30 8.63 -4.91
CA LEU A 120 13.48 7.77 -5.77
C LEU A 120 12.01 8.19 -5.81
N GLN A 121 11.45 8.64 -4.68
CA GLN A 121 10.09 9.18 -4.64
C GLN A 121 9.96 10.47 -5.48
N ALA A 122 10.96 11.33 -5.47
CA ALA A 122 11.00 12.53 -6.30
C ALA A 122 11.17 12.18 -7.78
N LEU A 123 12.09 11.28 -8.14
CA LEU A 123 12.28 10.79 -9.51
C LEU A 123 11.02 10.20 -10.11
N ARG A 124 10.21 9.47 -9.34
CA ARG A 124 8.94 8.94 -9.80
C ARG A 124 8.04 10.02 -10.42
N GLU A 125 8.05 11.24 -9.89
CA GLU A 125 7.19 12.32 -10.39
C GLU A 125 7.54 12.76 -11.81
N HIS A 126 8.76 12.49 -12.25
CA HIS A 126 9.24 12.78 -13.59
C HIS A 126 8.99 11.64 -14.60
N VAL A 127 8.44 10.50 -14.15
CA VAL A 127 8.08 9.40 -15.06
C VAL A 127 6.88 9.83 -15.90
N ILE A 128 7.05 9.78 -17.22
CA ILE A 128 6.11 10.28 -18.21
C ILE A 128 4.91 9.33 -18.36
N LEU A 129 3.71 9.92 -18.37
CA LEU A 129 2.49 9.27 -18.84
C LEU A 129 2.10 9.95 -20.15
N SER A 130 2.10 9.20 -21.25
CA SER A 130 1.58 9.69 -22.53
C SER A 130 0.07 9.87 -22.48
N ASP A 131 -0.50 10.65 -23.40
CA ASP A 131 -1.95 10.82 -23.52
C ASP A 131 -2.66 9.47 -23.68
N ALA A 132 -2.08 8.53 -24.43
CA ALA A 132 -2.63 7.18 -24.59
C ALA A 132 -2.73 6.43 -23.26
N ILE A 133 -1.73 6.57 -22.37
CA ILE A 133 -1.77 5.98 -21.02
C ILE A 133 -2.79 6.70 -20.13
N LEU A 134 -2.87 8.02 -20.21
CA LEU A 134 -3.89 8.78 -19.47
C LEU A 134 -5.30 8.36 -19.88
N ASP A 135 -5.55 8.24 -21.17
CA ASP A 135 -6.83 7.76 -21.71
C ASP A 135 -7.14 6.33 -21.25
N TYR A 136 -6.14 5.46 -21.24
CA TYR A 136 -6.29 4.08 -20.76
C TYR A 136 -6.66 4.05 -19.27
N LEU A 137 -5.99 4.82 -18.43
CA LEU A 137 -6.33 4.95 -17.01
C LEU A 137 -7.76 5.50 -16.80
N GLN A 138 -8.18 6.45 -17.65
CA GLN A 138 -9.54 6.99 -17.60
C GLN A 138 -10.58 5.95 -18.01
N ARG A 139 -10.34 5.17 -19.08
CA ARG A 139 -11.25 4.09 -19.50
C ARG A 139 -11.39 3.03 -18.43
N LEU A 140 -10.29 2.56 -17.83
CA LEU A 140 -10.32 1.62 -16.72
C LEU A 140 -11.09 2.18 -15.51
N THR A 141 -10.87 3.46 -15.18
CA THR A 141 -11.59 4.13 -14.09
C THR A 141 -13.10 4.23 -14.39
N ALA A 142 -13.48 4.64 -15.59
CA ALA A 142 -14.87 4.71 -16.02
C ALA A 142 -15.54 3.34 -15.98
N TRP A 143 -14.83 2.30 -16.40
CA TRP A 143 -15.30 0.93 -16.29
C TRP A 143 -15.57 0.52 -14.83
N THR A 144 -14.67 0.82 -13.90
CA THR A 144 -14.93 0.52 -12.48
C THR A 144 -16.16 1.27 -11.97
N ARG A 145 -16.36 2.53 -12.36
CA ARG A 145 -17.49 3.38 -11.95
C ARG A 145 -18.82 2.96 -12.56
N SER A 146 -18.83 2.15 -13.59
CA SER A 146 -20.04 1.51 -14.11
C SER A 146 -20.51 0.31 -13.25
N LYS A 147 -19.73 -0.09 -12.25
CA LYS A 147 -20.06 -1.14 -11.28
C LYS A 147 -20.66 -0.54 -10.00
N VAL A 148 -21.01 -1.41 -9.04
CA VAL A 148 -21.68 -0.99 -7.80
C VAL A 148 -20.83 0.00 -6.98
N VAL A 149 -19.51 -0.25 -6.89
CA VAL A 149 -18.55 0.64 -6.24
C VAL A 149 -17.42 0.91 -7.23
N GLY A 150 -17.26 2.16 -7.62
CA GLY A 150 -16.24 2.58 -8.57
C GLY A 150 -15.00 3.16 -7.88
N LEU A 151 -13.91 3.21 -8.63
CA LEU A 151 -12.65 3.76 -8.16
C LEU A 151 -12.80 5.26 -7.84
N SER A 152 -12.42 5.65 -6.63
CA SER A 152 -12.41 7.04 -6.18
C SER A 152 -11.33 7.86 -6.92
N THR A 153 -11.41 9.18 -6.84
CA THR A 153 -10.33 10.05 -7.34
C THR A 153 -9.01 9.80 -6.60
N ARG A 154 -9.07 9.51 -5.30
CA ARG A 154 -7.88 9.09 -4.51
C ARG A 154 -7.29 7.80 -5.06
N GLY A 155 -8.13 6.80 -5.36
CA GLY A 155 -7.71 5.53 -5.97
C GLY A 155 -7.10 5.71 -7.36
N LEU A 156 -7.63 6.60 -8.20
CA LEU A 156 -7.05 6.94 -9.50
C LEU A 156 -5.66 7.58 -9.35
N LEU A 157 -5.51 8.53 -8.41
CA LEU A 157 -4.20 9.13 -8.14
C LEU A 157 -3.20 8.13 -7.52
N ALA A 158 -3.69 7.20 -6.69
CA ALA A 158 -2.89 6.10 -6.19
C ALA A 158 -2.40 5.20 -7.33
N LEU A 159 -3.28 4.84 -8.27
CA LEU A 159 -2.94 4.05 -9.46
C LEU A 159 -1.87 4.77 -10.31
N LYS A 160 -2.06 6.06 -10.60
CA LYS A 160 -1.06 6.87 -11.32
C LYS A 160 0.32 6.77 -10.65
N ARG A 161 0.38 6.99 -9.33
CA ARG A 161 1.65 6.95 -8.57
C ARG A 161 2.28 5.56 -8.60
N ALA A 162 1.47 4.52 -8.48
CA ALA A 162 1.93 3.14 -8.45
C ALA A 162 2.51 2.70 -9.81
N VAL A 163 1.87 3.04 -10.93
CA VAL A 163 2.39 2.70 -12.27
C VAL A 163 3.67 3.48 -12.60
N GLN A 164 3.79 4.74 -12.17
CA GLN A 164 5.01 5.52 -12.31
C GLN A 164 6.17 4.88 -11.50
N ALA A 165 5.89 4.47 -10.26
CA ALA A 165 6.88 3.78 -9.42
C ALA A 165 7.29 2.43 -10.04
N TYR A 166 6.32 1.68 -10.58
CA TYR A 166 6.59 0.40 -11.24
C TYR A 166 7.49 0.56 -12.47
N ALA A 167 7.21 1.55 -13.34
CA ALA A 167 8.05 1.85 -14.48
C ALA A 167 9.48 2.25 -14.06
N LEU A 168 9.62 3.10 -13.04
CA LEU A 168 10.91 3.52 -12.50
C LEU A 168 11.72 2.33 -11.96
N LEU A 169 11.08 1.42 -11.20
CA LEU A 169 11.71 0.19 -10.70
C LEU A 169 12.23 -0.73 -11.82
N HIS A 170 11.63 -0.63 -13.03
CA HIS A 170 12.10 -1.34 -14.23
C HIS A 170 13.08 -0.50 -15.08
N GLY A 171 13.66 0.56 -14.51
CA GLY A 171 14.66 1.41 -15.18
C GLY A 171 14.09 2.27 -16.31
N ARG A 172 12.77 2.51 -16.33
CA ARG A 172 12.11 3.28 -17.39
C ARG A 172 11.63 4.65 -16.85
N HIS A 173 11.71 5.65 -17.71
CA HIS A 173 11.23 7.01 -17.44
C HIS A 173 9.84 7.28 -18.07
N TYR A 174 9.16 6.25 -18.55
CA TYR A 174 7.80 6.29 -19.10
C TYR A 174 7.02 5.04 -18.72
N VAL A 175 5.69 5.18 -18.65
CA VAL A 175 4.74 4.12 -18.31
C VAL A 175 4.27 3.43 -19.60
N THR A 176 4.15 2.09 -19.56
CA THR A 176 3.56 1.27 -20.62
C THR A 176 2.20 0.71 -20.21
N HIS A 177 1.45 0.13 -21.16
CA HIS A 177 0.20 -0.57 -20.87
C HIS A 177 0.39 -1.76 -19.94
N GLU A 178 1.50 -2.50 -20.11
CA GLU A 178 1.85 -3.65 -19.28
C GLU A 178 2.08 -3.24 -17.83
N ASP A 179 2.64 -2.06 -17.58
CA ASP A 179 2.79 -1.53 -16.22
C ASP A 179 1.44 -1.30 -15.57
N VAL A 180 0.50 -0.72 -16.32
CA VAL A 180 -0.87 -0.50 -15.83
C VAL A 180 -1.53 -1.84 -15.54
N GLN A 181 -1.42 -2.81 -16.45
CA GLN A 181 -1.99 -4.15 -16.29
C GLN A 181 -1.42 -4.90 -15.08
N ALA A 182 -0.12 -4.77 -14.82
CA ALA A 182 0.54 -5.39 -13.67
C ALA A 182 0.09 -4.78 -12.33
N VAL A 183 -0.09 -3.46 -12.29
CA VAL A 183 -0.33 -2.71 -11.05
C VAL A 183 -1.81 -2.54 -10.74
N PHE A 184 -2.67 -2.41 -11.76
CA PHE A 184 -4.10 -2.13 -11.61
C PHE A 184 -4.80 -3.09 -10.64
N PRO A 185 -4.65 -4.42 -10.73
CA PRO A 185 -5.30 -5.35 -9.80
C PRO A 185 -4.93 -5.08 -8.35
N LEU A 186 -3.67 -4.77 -8.07
CA LEU A 186 -3.15 -4.54 -6.72
C LEU A 186 -3.72 -3.27 -6.08
N VAL A 187 -3.95 -2.24 -6.89
CA VAL A 187 -4.48 -0.95 -6.44
C VAL A 187 -5.99 -1.00 -6.27
N VAL A 188 -6.71 -1.77 -7.09
CA VAL A 188 -8.18 -1.77 -7.07
C VAL A 188 -8.79 -2.86 -6.20
N ALA A 189 -8.08 -3.95 -5.93
CA ALA A 189 -8.62 -5.16 -5.27
C ALA A 189 -9.28 -4.92 -3.89
N HIS A 190 -8.89 -3.86 -3.17
CA HIS A 190 -9.46 -3.51 -1.86
C HIS A 190 -10.43 -2.32 -1.92
N ARG A 191 -10.64 -1.75 -3.11
CA ARG A 191 -11.47 -0.56 -3.33
C ARG A 191 -12.77 -0.86 -4.05
N ILE A 192 -12.78 -1.95 -4.82
CA ILE A 192 -13.93 -2.32 -5.65
C ILE A 192 -14.30 -3.78 -5.36
N HIS A 193 -15.61 -4.06 -5.36
CA HIS A 193 -16.11 -5.43 -5.14
C HIS A 193 -16.15 -6.20 -6.47
N LEU A 194 -14.98 -6.47 -7.03
CA LEU A 194 -14.82 -7.26 -8.25
C LEU A 194 -13.89 -8.44 -8.00
N SER A 195 -14.20 -9.55 -8.63
CA SER A 195 -13.34 -10.72 -8.63
C SER A 195 -12.07 -10.46 -9.46
N GLU A 196 -11.01 -11.21 -9.20
CA GLU A 196 -9.79 -11.17 -10.02
C GLU A 196 -10.07 -11.49 -11.48
N LEU A 197 -11.05 -12.37 -11.75
CA LEU A 197 -11.45 -12.75 -13.11
C LEU A 197 -12.04 -11.55 -13.86
N GLU A 198 -12.94 -10.80 -13.23
CA GLU A 198 -13.56 -9.61 -13.82
C GLU A 198 -12.50 -8.52 -14.09
N ILE A 199 -11.56 -8.32 -13.16
CA ILE A 199 -10.45 -7.38 -13.35
C ILE A 199 -9.56 -7.81 -14.51
N LYS A 200 -9.18 -9.09 -14.59
CA LYS A 200 -8.36 -9.62 -15.69
C LYS A 200 -9.06 -9.54 -17.04
N GLN A 201 -10.39 -9.75 -17.07
CA GLN A 201 -11.16 -9.60 -18.30
C GLN A 201 -11.20 -8.15 -18.76
N ALA A 202 -11.46 -7.20 -17.86
CA ALA A 202 -11.46 -5.77 -18.18
C ALA A 202 -10.13 -5.28 -18.78
N LEU A 203 -9.01 -5.77 -18.25
CA LEU A 203 -7.67 -5.42 -18.76
C LEU A 203 -7.40 -5.94 -20.18
N LYS A 204 -8.17 -6.93 -20.66
CA LYS A 204 -8.08 -7.44 -22.03
C LYS A 204 -9.03 -6.71 -22.99
N ASP A 205 -10.17 -6.25 -22.48
CA ASP A 205 -11.27 -5.71 -23.30
C ASP A 205 -11.17 -4.18 -23.46
N ILE A 206 -10.45 -3.50 -22.58
CA ILE A 206 -10.27 -2.03 -22.53
C ILE A 206 -8.91 -1.61 -23.06
#